data_475e4d4d13b22a02a829296c4085fb9c
#
_entry.id   475e4d4d13b22a02a829296c4085fb9c
#
_cell.length_a   1.000
_cell.length_b   1.000
_cell.length_c   1.000
_cell.angle_alpha   90.00
_cell.angle_beta   90.00
_cell.angle_gamma   90.00
#
_symmetry.space_group_name_H-M   'P 1'
#
loop_
_entity.id
_entity.type
_entity.pdbx_description
1 polymer ?
#
loop_
_entity_poly.entity_id
_entity_poly.type
_entity_poly.pdbx_seq_one_letter_code
_entity_poly.pdbx_strand_id
1 'polypeptide(L)'
;MRCEIIGEKRFGGYKMNFWKRGLKSVIRRKSRSLILFLVIFILGNVIAGAVAIQQSTKNVEIETKKQLGAVATIDLDYERIRKEQEENPEIFETNDEWYIQPPLKELEAIGTLPYVKYFEYSIRSYLDVNKIESVTEGENRVANGAATKYAFSVKGVSRPEMADIEEGFIKLEDGSLFSDKDLSEGTNTIIISQEVAELNNLSVGDQVVFDVTGEYYAMAENESEASSEEATSESGQPVGEPEIRTFDFPAKVIGIFSVIKKEATEEENENASWMAKEQLSTIYAPNKLVQELQRQRAEKIYSQTAEEIASAEEVYQTTYMLKTIDDLEAFREEANALLTNDYYQVLASSDEYDQVASSMKKLGQISGYVVMIAVAAALLIISLIVLLFLRDRKHELGIYLSIGETRGKIIGQILVELLLISAIALLLSLVTGNLLADGISRSLFQMDWFTNTEQYSMRYYDGLMGNSHVSSDQVQEAYQVNFSLGYIVTYFLTGLGTVLLSAIVPLLYILRLNPKKNMM
;
A
#
# COMPACT_ATOMS: atom_id res chain seq x y z
N MET A 1 54.74 85.78 -4.22
CA MET A 1 54.27 85.63 -2.83
C MET A 1 53.28 84.56 -2.73
N ARG A 2 53.44 83.60 -1.86
CA ARG A 2 52.78 82.28 -1.83
C ARG A 2 51.32 82.40 -1.52
N CYS A 3 50.44 81.82 -2.38
CA CYS A 3 49.06 81.41 -2.04
C CYS A 3 49.16 79.97 -1.59
N GLU A 4 48.86 79.71 -0.33
CA GLU A 4 48.66 78.36 0.22
C GLU A 4 47.33 77.81 -0.17
N ILE A 5 47.40 76.62 -0.77
CA ILE A 5 46.26 75.83 -1.20
C ILE A 5 45.67 75.19 0.07
N ILE A 6 44.45 75.63 0.43
CA ILE A 6 43.63 74.98 1.51
C ILE A 6 43.05 73.69 0.96
N GLY A 7 43.54 72.59 1.55
CA GLY A 7 43.19 71.22 1.15
C GLY A 7 41.68 70.92 1.27
N GLU A 8 41.15 70.40 0.19
CA GLU A 8 39.84 69.73 0.15
C GLU A 8 39.80 68.53 1.11
N LYS A 9 39.20 68.72 2.26
CA LYS A 9 38.76 67.59 3.07
C LYS A 9 37.67 66.84 2.32
N ARG A 10 38.02 65.73 1.65
CA ARG A 10 37.07 64.75 1.14
C ARG A 10 36.22 64.22 2.34
N PHE A 11 34.98 64.67 2.43
CA PHE A 11 33.98 64.02 3.26
C PHE A 11 33.75 62.62 2.70
N GLY A 12 34.43 61.65 3.26
CA GLY A 12 34.23 60.24 3.03
C GLY A 12 32.84 59.86 3.56
N GLY A 13 31.78 60.12 2.79
CA GLY A 13 30.46 59.62 3.11
C GLY A 13 30.49 58.09 3.13
N TYR A 14 30.35 57.50 4.32
CA TYR A 14 30.10 56.09 4.49
C TYR A 14 28.84 55.70 3.66
N LYS A 15 29.06 55.26 2.42
CA LYS A 15 27.98 54.68 1.58
C LYS A 15 27.55 53.37 2.23
N MET A 16 26.57 53.42 3.15
CA MET A 16 26.04 52.25 3.77
C MET A 16 25.46 51.30 2.69
N ASN A 17 26.01 50.11 2.60
CA ASN A 17 25.57 49.09 1.65
C ASN A 17 24.07 48.81 1.86
N PHE A 18 23.32 48.56 0.78
CA PHE A 18 21.88 48.35 0.80
C PHE A 18 21.46 47.23 1.76
N TRP A 19 22.32 46.19 1.96
CA TRP A 19 22.14 45.14 2.95
C TRP A 19 22.06 45.67 4.40
N LYS A 20 22.98 46.54 4.80
CA LYS A 20 22.99 47.14 6.15
C LYS A 20 21.77 48.06 6.35
N ARG A 21 21.31 48.73 5.29
CA ARG A 21 20.09 49.57 5.32
C ARG A 21 18.85 48.70 5.49
N GLY A 22 18.73 47.57 4.76
CA GLY A 22 17.64 46.62 4.91
C GLY A 22 17.51 46.10 6.34
N LEU A 23 18.61 45.62 6.93
CA LEU A 23 18.63 45.10 8.30
C LEU A 23 18.20 46.18 9.33
N LYS A 24 18.76 47.41 9.24
CA LYS A 24 18.36 48.53 10.12
C LYS A 24 16.91 48.95 9.94
N SER A 25 16.35 48.85 8.75
CA SER A 25 14.96 49.17 8.46
C SER A 25 14.00 48.23 9.19
N VAL A 26 14.26 46.92 9.18
CA VAL A 26 13.47 45.92 9.91
C VAL A 26 13.39 46.25 11.39
N ILE A 27 14.52 46.60 12.02
CA ILE A 27 14.58 46.92 13.48
C ILE A 27 13.90 48.24 13.82
N ARG A 28 14.00 49.26 12.95
CA ARG A 28 13.42 50.58 13.19
C ARG A 28 11.90 50.61 13.04
N ARG A 29 11.31 49.74 12.21
CA ARG A 29 9.86 49.78 11.88
C ARG A 29 9.15 48.55 12.44
N LYS A 30 9.25 48.34 13.73
CA LYS A 30 8.76 47.15 14.45
C LYS A 30 7.32 46.74 14.09
N SER A 31 6.37 47.70 14.09
CA SER A 31 4.96 47.39 13.81
C SER A 31 4.73 46.85 12.42
N ARG A 32 5.39 47.39 11.37
CA ARG A 32 5.24 46.91 9.99
C ARG A 32 5.93 45.55 9.80
N SER A 33 7.13 45.41 10.35
CA SER A 33 7.84 44.13 10.33
C SER A 33 7.07 43.04 11.07
N LEU A 34 6.40 43.38 12.16
CA LEU A 34 5.57 42.44 12.94
C LEU A 34 4.32 42.02 12.15
N ILE A 35 3.61 42.95 11.50
CA ILE A 35 2.44 42.59 10.70
C ILE A 35 2.85 41.66 9.56
N LEU A 36 3.92 41.98 8.84
CA LEU A 36 4.40 41.14 7.75
C LEU A 36 4.87 39.76 8.26
N PHE A 37 5.58 39.74 9.39
CA PHE A 37 5.97 38.51 10.06
C PHE A 37 4.76 37.65 10.45
N LEU A 38 3.75 38.21 11.10
CA LEU A 38 2.55 37.47 11.52
C LEU A 38 1.80 36.87 10.33
N VAL A 39 1.65 37.65 9.24
CA VAL A 39 0.99 37.13 8.02
C VAL A 39 1.77 36.00 7.40
N ILE A 40 3.08 36.16 7.22
CA ILE A 40 3.94 35.10 6.67
C ILE A 40 3.98 33.89 7.63
N PHE A 41 4.01 34.11 8.93
CA PHE A 41 3.99 33.04 9.94
C PHE A 41 2.68 32.24 9.89
N ILE A 42 1.51 32.90 9.82
CA ILE A 42 0.21 32.21 9.77
C ILE A 42 0.10 31.42 8.46
N LEU A 43 0.37 32.06 7.31
CA LEU A 43 0.33 31.40 6.02
C LEU A 43 1.40 30.29 5.90
N GLY A 44 2.57 30.53 6.49
CA GLY A 44 3.65 29.54 6.59
C GLY A 44 3.24 28.30 7.38
N ASN A 45 2.48 28.44 8.46
CA ASN A 45 1.95 27.30 9.22
C ASN A 45 0.97 26.47 8.38
N VAL A 46 0.07 27.12 7.63
CA VAL A 46 -0.86 26.39 6.74
C VAL A 46 -0.10 25.63 5.67
N ILE A 47 0.88 26.27 5.02
CA ILE A 47 1.71 25.62 4.00
C ILE A 47 2.54 24.52 4.62
N ALA A 48 3.18 24.76 5.79
CA ALA A 48 4.01 23.75 6.47
C ALA A 48 3.18 22.52 6.85
N GLY A 49 2.01 22.73 7.45
CA GLY A 49 1.12 21.65 7.83
C GLY A 49 0.64 20.82 6.64
N ALA A 50 0.19 21.48 5.58
CA ALA A 50 -0.29 20.79 4.40
C ALA A 50 0.83 20.05 3.63
N VAL A 51 2.03 20.65 3.50
CA VAL A 51 3.19 19.97 2.89
C VAL A 51 3.65 18.79 3.75
N ALA A 52 3.61 18.92 5.09
CA ALA A 52 3.94 17.85 6.01
C ALA A 52 3.00 16.63 5.82
N ILE A 53 1.69 16.86 5.79
CA ILE A 53 0.68 15.83 5.55
C ILE A 53 0.91 15.16 4.19
N GLN A 54 1.07 15.94 3.13
CA GLN A 54 1.29 15.42 1.78
C GLN A 54 2.55 14.55 1.70
N GLN A 55 3.66 15.00 2.30
CA GLN A 55 4.91 14.26 2.28
C GLN A 55 4.84 12.99 3.12
N SER A 56 4.21 13.05 4.29
CA SER A 56 4.02 11.89 5.16
C SER A 56 3.16 10.83 4.49
N THR A 57 2.05 11.21 3.86
CA THR A 57 1.22 10.29 3.07
C THR A 57 2.04 9.58 1.97
N LYS A 58 2.87 10.34 1.24
CA LYS A 58 3.71 9.77 0.19
C LYS A 58 4.80 8.84 0.74
N ASN A 59 5.38 9.18 1.87
CA ASN A 59 6.42 8.35 2.50
C ASN A 59 5.83 7.02 3.01
N VAL A 60 4.65 7.07 3.63
CA VAL A 60 3.93 5.87 4.07
C VAL A 60 3.60 4.98 2.87
N GLU A 61 3.09 5.56 1.77
CA GLU A 61 2.84 4.80 0.54
C GLU A 61 4.07 4.05 0.06
N ILE A 62 5.20 4.75 -0.08
CA ILE A 62 6.45 4.14 -0.57
C ILE A 62 6.94 3.06 0.38
N GLU A 63 6.93 3.34 1.69
CA GLU A 63 7.45 2.40 2.68
C GLU A 63 6.57 1.16 2.81
N THR A 64 5.24 1.34 2.85
CA THR A 64 4.30 0.23 2.94
C THR A 64 4.32 -0.64 1.68
N LYS A 65 4.35 -0.03 0.48
CA LYS A 65 4.51 -0.79 -0.77
C LYS A 65 5.82 -1.59 -0.82
N LYS A 66 6.90 -1.08 -0.25
CA LYS A 66 8.16 -1.83 -0.12
C LYS A 66 8.05 -2.98 0.88
N GLN A 67 7.33 -2.80 1.99
CA GLN A 67 7.12 -3.84 3.00
C GLN A 67 6.23 -4.96 2.49
N LEU A 68 5.21 -4.65 1.68
CA LEU A 68 4.35 -5.63 1.02
C LEU A 68 5.08 -6.47 -0.03
N GLY A 69 6.25 -6.01 -0.47
CA GLY A 69 7.04 -6.68 -1.50
C GLY A 69 6.49 -6.44 -2.92
N ALA A 70 7.17 -7.05 -3.87
CA ALA A 70 6.80 -6.98 -5.28
C ALA A 70 6.20 -8.34 -5.73
N VAL A 71 5.22 -8.84 -4.97
CA VAL A 71 4.53 -10.10 -5.26
C VAL A 71 3.28 -9.84 -6.08
N ALA A 72 3.08 -10.66 -7.11
CA ALA A 72 1.88 -10.65 -7.94
C ALA A 72 1.34 -12.08 -8.12
N THR A 73 0.07 -12.19 -8.42
CA THR A 73 -0.64 -13.43 -8.77
C THR A 73 -1.59 -13.19 -9.94
N ILE A 74 -2.08 -14.26 -10.54
CA ILE A 74 -3.15 -14.22 -11.55
C ILE A 74 -4.42 -14.73 -10.88
N ASP A 75 -5.49 -13.93 -10.92
CA ASP A 75 -6.78 -14.29 -10.36
C ASP A 75 -7.91 -13.61 -11.13
N LEU A 76 -9.16 -13.98 -10.80
CA LEU A 76 -10.36 -13.44 -11.42
C LEU A 76 -10.51 -11.92 -11.17
N ASP A 77 -10.94 -11.22 -12.20
CA ASP A 77 -11.36 -9.81 -12.12
C ASP A 77 -12.81 -9.72 -11.60
N TYR A 78 -12.96 -9.79 -10.27
CA TYR A 78 -14.29 -9.74 -9.64
C TYR A 78 -15.02 -8.43 -9.88
N GLU A 79 -14.33 -7.32 -10.12
CA GLU A 79 -14.99 -6.05 -10.44
C GLU A 79 -15.62 -6.11 -11.84
N ARG A 80 -14.89 -6.65 -12.80
CA ARG A 80 -15.40 -6.87 -14.16
C ARG A 80 -16.56 -7.85 -14.16
N ILE A 81 -16.40 -9.01 -13.49
CA ILE A 81 -17.43 -10.04 -13.38
C ILE A 81 -18.70 -9.45 -12.79
N ARG A 82 -18.63 -8.74 -11.66
CA ARG A 82 -19.79 -8.12 -11.03
C ARG A 82 -20.48 -7.11 -11.95
N LYS A 83 -19.70 -6.29 -12.62
CA LYS A 83 -20.24 -5.26 -13.54
C LYS A 83 -20.93 -5.90 -14.74
N GLU A 84 -20.32 -6.92 -15.34
CA GLU A 84 -20.92 -7.64 -16.45
C GLU A 84 -22.14 -8.44 -16.00
N GLN A 85 -22.14 -8.99 -14.79
CA GLN A 85 -23.30 -9.68 -14.21
C GLN A 85 -24.48 -8.72 -13.97
N GLU A 86 -24.22 -7.47 -13.58
CA GLU A 86 -25.26 -6.43 -13.47
C GLU A 86 -25.79 -6.00 -14.85
N GLU A 87 -24.94 -5.93 -15.88
CA GLU A 87 -25.30 -5.49 -17.22
C GLU A 87 -25.92 -6.61 -18.07
N ASN A 88 -25.44 -7.84 -17.94
CA ASN A 88 -25.81 -9.01 -18.77
C ASN A 88 -25.86 -10.32 -17.95
N PRO A 89 -26.83 -10.47 -17.04
CA PRO A 89 -26.89 -11.64 -16.16
C PRO A 89 -27.01 -12.99 -16.91
N GLU A 90 -27.60 -13.00 -18.10
CA GLU A 90 -27.80 -14.22 -18.91
C GLU A 90 -26.48 -14.89 -19.33
N ILE A 91 -25.37 -14.16 -19.43
CA ILE A 91 -24.06 -14.71 -19.81
C ILE A 91 -23.56 -15.68 -18.73
N PHE A 92 -23.81 -15.36 -17.46
CA PHE A 92 -23.34 -16.15 -16.32
C PHE A 92 -24.27 -17.33 -15.98
N GLU A 93 -25.50 -17.35 -16.49
CA GLU A 93 -26.43 -18.47 -16.32
C GLU A 93 -26.22 -19.60 -17.35
N THR A 94 -25.66 -19.26 -18.50
CA THR A 94 -25.58 -20.18 -19.66
C THR A 94 -24.17 -20.57 -20.06
N ASN A 95 -23.14 -19.89 -19.57
CA ASN A 95 -21.74 -20.09 -19.95
C ASN A 95 -20.82 -20.05 -18.73
N ASP A 96 -20.23 -21.18 -18.41
CA ASP A 96 -19.30 -21.36 -17.31
C ASP A 96 -17.84 -21.09 -17.70
N GLU A 97 -17.56 -20.68 -18.97
CA GLU A 97 -16.19 -20.44 -19.45
C GLU A 97 -15.47 -19.28 -18.76
N TRP A 98 -16.20 -18.37 -18.12
CA TRP A 98 -15.62 -17.20 -17.45
C TRP A 98 -14.71 -17.57 -16.27
N TYR A 99 -14.97 -18.67 -15.55
CA TYR A 99 -14.14 -19.10 -14.43
C TYR A 99 -13.04 -20.10 -14.80
N ILE A 100 -12.96 -20.55 -16.06
CA ILE A 100 -11.91 -21.46 -16.50
C ILE A 100 -10.54 -20.79 -16.37
N GLN A 101 -9.71 -21.35 -15.49
CA GLN A 101 -8.40 -20.79 -15.20
C GLN A 101 -7.47 -20.88 -16.44
N PRO A 102 -6.60 -19.88 -16.68
CA PRO A 102 -5.56 -19.98 -17.69
C PRO A 102 -4.72 -21.25 -17.51
N PRO A 103 -4.41 -21.99 -18.59
CA PRO A 103 -3.64 -23.23 -18.50
C PRO A 103 -2.24 -22.99 -17.95
N LEU A 104 -1.68 -23.96 -17.22
CA LEU A 104 -0.37 -23.84 -16.55
C LEU A 104 0.73 -23.33 -17.49
N LYS A 105 0.71 -23.74 -18.76
CA LYS A 105 1.68 -23.30 -19.77
C LYS A 105 1.66 -21.77 -19.98
N GLU A 106 0.51 -21.16 -19.90
CA GLU A 106 0.32 -19.71 -20.01
C GLU A 106 0.84 -19.01 -18.77
N LEU A 107 0.51 -19.53 -17.59
CA LEU A 107 1.01 -19.06 -16.30
C LEU A 107 2.54 -19.17 -16.21
N GLU A 108 3.12 -20.27 -16.70
CA GLU A 108 4.58 -20.44 -16.81
C GLU A 108 5.22 -19.43 -17.77
N ALA A 109 4.57 -19.16 -18.91
CA ALA A 109 5.06 -18.16 -19.87
C ALA A 109 5.13 -16.76 -19.25
N ILE A 110 4.14 -16.37 -18.47
CA ILE A 110 4.14 -15.13 -17.67
C ILE A 110 5.32 -15.15 -16.69
N GLY A 111 5.60 -16.31 -16.07
CA GLY A 111 6.76 -16.49 -15.16
C GLY A 111 8.12 -16.26 -15.82
N THR A 112 8.22 -16.31 -17.15
CA THR A 112 9.46 -16.06 -17.90
C THR A 112 9.69 -14.59 -18.27
N LEU A 113 8.75 -13.70 -17.97
CA LEU A 113 8.87 -12.28 -18.28
C LEU A 113 10.11 -11.65 -17.58
N PRO A 114 10.77 -10.66 -18.21
CA PRO A 114 12.04 -10.12 -17.73
C PRO A 114 11.97 -9.43 -16.36
N TYR A 115 10.78 -9.11 -15.92
CA TYR A 115 10.48 -8.47 -14.62
C TYR A 115 10.48 -9.44 -13.46
N VAL A 116 10.24 -10.75 -13.75
CA VAL A 116 10.11 -11.80 -12.74
C VAL A 116 11.48 -12.21 -12.22
N LYS A 117 11.62 -12.26 -10.89
CA LYS A 117 12.77 -12.78 -10.17
C LYS A 117 12.67 -14.30 -10.05
N TYR A 118 11.50 -14.80 -9.63
CA TYR A 118 11.13 -16.21 -9.63
C TYR A 118 9.60 -16.35 -9.73
N PHE A 119 9.19 -17.51 -10.19
CA PHE A 119 7.82 -17.95 -10.32
C PHE A 119 7.60 -19.24 -9.55
N GLU A 120 6.51 -19.33 -8.81
CA GLU A 120 6.04 -20.55 -8.15
C GLU A 120 4.55 -20.72 -8.40
N TYR A 121 4.12 -21.96 -8.59
CA TYR A 121 2.70 -22.31 -8.58
C TYR A 121 2.43 -23.41 -7.56
N SER A 122 1.26 -23.36 -6.97
CA SER A 122 0.81 -24.28 -5.92
C SER A 122 -0.56 -24.84 -6.27
N ILE A 123 -0.74 -26.13 -6.02
CA ILE A 123 -2.05 -26.78 -5.98
C ILE A 123 -2.45 -26.87 -4.51
N ARG A 124 -3.67 -26.50 -4.15
CA ARG A 124 -4.15 -26.61 -2.78
C ARG A 124 -5.17 -27.74 -2.63
N SER A 125 -5.10 -28.40 -1.50
CA SER A 125 -6.07 -29.39 -1.05
C SER A 125 -6.28 -29.29 0.44
N TYR A 126 -7.25 -30.01 0.96
CA TYR A 126 -7.53 -30.11 2.40
C TYR A 126 -7.54 -31.56 2.82
N LEU A 127 -7.07 -31.82 4.05
CA LEU A 127 -7.14 -33.12 4.70
C LEU A 127 -8.04 -33.00 5.92
N ASP A 128 -9.14 -33.75 5.92
CA ASP A 128 -10.01 -33.94 7.06
C ASP A 128 -9.67 -35.30 7.68
N VAL A 129 -9.21 -35.34 8.93
CA VAL A 129 -8.65 -36.53 9.58
C VAL A 129 -9.11 -36.64 11.03
N ASN A 130 -8.94 -37.83 11.64
CA ASN A 130 -9.33 -38.08 13.02
C ASN A 130 -8.17 -38.47 13.92
N LYS A 131 -7.03 -38.94 13.36
CA LYS A 131 -5.91 -39.50 14.13
C LYS A 131 -4.77 -38.52 14.36
N ILE A 132 -4.49 -37.66 13.35
CA ILE A 132 -3.39 -36.70 13.40
C ILE A 132 -3.96 -35.35 13.83
N GLU A 133 -3.44 -34.81 14.93
CA GLU A 133 -3.92 -33.57 15.53
C GLU A 133 -3.41 -32.34 14.76
N SER A 134 -4.30 -31.43 14.38
CA SER A 134 -3.96 -30.11 13.85
C SER A 134 -4.13 -29.04 14.92
N VAL A 135 -3.53 -27.87 14.71
CA VAL A 135 -3.72 -26.69 15.58
C VAL A 135 -5.16 -26.15 15.47
N THR A 136 -5.83 -26.44 14.38
CA THR A 136 -7.24 -26.10 14.15
C THR A 136 -8.13 -27.24 14.62
N GLU A 137 -8.79 -27.07 15.78
CA GLU A 137 -9.77 -28.03 16.26
C GLU A 137 -11.04 -27.98 15.39
N GLY A 138 -11.53 -29.18 15.02
CA GLY A 138 -12.64 -29.36 14.07
C GLY A 138 -14.05 -29.09 14.61
N GLU A 139 -14.22 -28.64 15.86
CA GLU A 139 -15.55 -28.54 16.51
C GLU A 139 -16.54 -27.58 15.85
N ASN A 140 -16.14 -26.75 14.87
CA ASN A 140 -17.03 -25.81 14.18
C ASN A 140 -16.86 -25.76 12.66
N ARG A 141 -16.12 -26.66 12.04
CA ARG A 141 -16.09 -26.74 10.57
C ARG A 141 -17.23 -27.61 10.06
N VAL A 142 -18.32 -26.98 9.73
CA VAL A 142 -19.30 -27.50 8.77
C VAL A 142 -18.73 -27.26 7.36
N ALA A 143 -17.55 -27.78 7.06
CA ALA A 143 -17.10 -27.94 5.71
C ALA A 143 -17.43 -29.36 5.29
N ASN A 144 -18.53 -29.52 4.59
CA ASN A 144 -19.03 -30.78 4.05
C ASN A 144 -19.57 -31.83 5.05
N GLY A 145 -20.09 -31.40 6.22
CA GLY A 145 -20.91 -32.31 7.05
C GLY A 145 -20.19 -33.42 7.81
N ALA A 146 -18.93 -33.77 7.49
CA ALA A 146 -18.23 -34.85 8.15
C ALA A 146 -17.79 -34.45 9.56
N ALA A 147 -18.14 -35.26 10.53
CA ALA A 147 -17.66 -35.15 11.90
C ALA A 147 -16.18 -35.56 12.00
N THR A 148 -15.28 -34.78 11.39
CA THR A 148 -13.84 -34.93 11.53
C THR A 148 -13.32 -34.05 12.65
N LYS A 149 -12.31 -34.54 13.37
CA LYS A 149 -11.75 -33.83 14.52
C LYS A 149 -10.74 -32.75 14.11
N TYR A 150 -9.98 -33.00 13.06
CA TYR A 150 -8.85 -32.18 12.66
C TYR A 150 -8.86 -31.91 11.16
N ALA A 151 -8.37 -30.74 10.78
CA ALA A 151 -8.25 -30.37 9.38
C ALA A 151 -6.87 -29.76 9.11
N PHE A 152 -6.31 -30.07 7.95
CA PHE A 152 -5.07 -29.49 7.44
C PHE A 152 -5.29 -28.87 6.09
N SER A 153 -4.65 -27.73 5.85
CA SER A 153 -4.45 -27.19 4.51
C SER A 153 -3.21 -27.83 3.90
N VAL A 154 -3.30 -28.35 2.68
CA VAL A 154 -2.14 -28.91 1.97
C VAL A 154 -1.78 -27.97 0.83
N LYS A 155 -0.60 -27.37 0.91
CA LYS A 155 -0.05 -26.46 -0.10
C LYS A 155 1.02 -27.18 -0.92
N GLY A 156 0.75 -27.32 -2.21
CA GLY A 156 1.72 -27.83 -3.15
C GLY A 156 2.85 -26.86 -3.44
N VAL A 157 4.02 -27.37 -3.77
CA VAL A 157 5.23 -26.61 -4.05
C VAL A 157 5.79 -27.02 -5.42
N SER A 158 6.21 -26.06 -6.24
CA SER A 158 6.78 -26.26 -7.56
C SER A 158 8.29 -25.99 -7.67
N ARG A 159 8.91 -25.41 -6.63
CA ARG A 159 10.35 -25.10 -6.59
C ARG A 159 10.98 -25.43 -5.26
N PRO A 160 12.27 -25.85 -5.20
CA PRO A 160 12.94 -26.20 -3.96
C PRO A 160 13.03 -25.07 -2.94
N GLU A 161 13.29 -23.83 -3.39
CA GLU A 161 13.46 -22.65 -2.55
C GLU A 161 12.14 -22.03 -2.10
N MET A 162 11.08 -22.71 -2.03
CA MET A 162 9.74 -22.32 -1.58
C MET A 162 9.54 -20.80 -1.37
N ALA A 163 8.56 -20.21 -2.06
CA ALA A 163 8.29 -18.77 -1.97
C ALA A 163 8.05 -18.30 -0.54
N ASP A 164 7.31 -19.08 0.27
CA ASP A 164 6.99 -18.73 1.66
C ASP A 164 8.23 -18.60 2.56
N ILE A 165 9.32 -19.30 2.23
CA ILE A 165 10.62 -19.17 2.93
C ILE A 165 11.37 -17.94 2.43
N GLU A 166 11.45 -17.73 1.11
CA GLU A 166 12.15 -16.57 0.54
C GLU A 166 11.50 -15.25 0.92
N GLU A 167 10.17 -15.24 1.08
CA GLU A 167 9.41 -14.08 1.54
C GLU A 167 9.42 -13.90 3.06
N GLY A 168 9.96 -14.88 3.79
CA GLY A 168 10.11 -14.80 5.23
C GLY A 168 8.81 -15.00 6.01
N PHE A 169 7.85 -15.75 5.47
CA PHE A 169 6.63 -16.13 6.20
C PHE A 169 6.88 -17.31 7.12
N ILE A 170 7.70 -18.25 6.66
CA ILE A 170 8.10 -19.42 7.41
C ILE A 170 9.61 -19.59 7.40
N LYS A 171 10.12 -20.34 8.36
CA LYS A 171 11.54 -20.70 8.49
C LYS A 171 11.67 -22.20 8.73
N LEU A 172 12.54 -22.86 7.97
CA LEU A 172 12.89 -24.24 8.25
C LEU A 172 13.70 -24.31 9.55
N GLU A 173 13.21 -25.08 10.53
CA GLU A 173 13.86 -25.27 11.83
C GLU A 173 14.66 -26.58 11.88
N ASP A 174 14.16 -27.63 11.24
CA ASP A 174 14.85 -28.94 11.19
C ASP A 174 14.59 -29.66 9.86
N GLY A 175 15.50 -30.52 9.44
CA GLY A 175 15.40 -31.30 8.22
C GLY A 175 15.87 -30.61 6.94
N SER A 176 15.19 -30.85 5.84
CA SER A 176 15.53 -30.32 4.52
C SER A 176 14.31 -29.88 3.74
N LEU A 177 14.51 -28.97 2.78
CA LEU A 177 13.52 -28.62 1.76
C LEU A 177 13.42 -29.73 0.72
N PHE A 178 12.42 -29.65 -0.15
CA PHE A 178 12.25 -30.56 -1.27
C PHE A 178 13.41 -30.45 -2.25
N SER A 179 13.85 -31.60 -2.76
CA SER A 179 14.77 -31.64 -3.88
C SER A 179 14.01 -31.55 -5.22
N ASP A 180 14.71 -31.21 -6.32
CA ASP A 180 14.13 -31.27 -7.68
C ASP A 180 13.55 -32.66 -7.98
N LYS A 181 14.15 -33.72 -7.43
CA LYS A 181 13.65 -35.07 -7.58
C LYS A 181 12.32 -35.26 -6.85
N ASP A 182 12.19 -34.75 -5.64
CA ASP A 182 10.93 -34.85 -4.88
C ASP A 182 9.79 -34.16 -5.59
N LEU A 183 10.05 -32.96 -6.15
CA LEU A 183 9.06 -32.20 -6.89
C LEU A 183 8.71 -32.85 -8.23
N SER A 184 9.71 -33.33 -8.98
CA SER A 184 9.49 -33.91 -10.30
C SER A 184 8.86 -35.30 -10.28
N GLU A 185 9.17 -36.13 -9.27
CA GLU A 185 8.61 -37.48 -9.12
C GLU A 185 7.33 -37.49 -8.26
N GLY A 186 7.07 -36.44 -7.46
CA GLY A 186 5.95 -36.38 -6.52
C GLY A 186 6.11 -37.39 -5.39
N THR A 187 7.30 -37.42 -4.76
CA THR A 187 7.57 -38.34 -3.67
C THR A 187 6.62 -38.06 -2.48
N ASN A 188 6.30 -39.09 -1.71
CA ASN A 188 5.43 -39.00 -0.54
C ASN A 188 6.13 -38.29 0.65
N THR A 189 6.68 -37.11 0.39
CA THR A 189 7.41 -36.30 1.38
C THR A 189 6.63 -35.02 1.72
N ILE A 190 6.66 -34.64 3.00
CA ILE A 190 5.96 -33.46 3.50
C ILE A 190 6.85 -32.65 4.45
N ILE A 191 6.53 -31.37 4.55
CA ILE A 191 7.08 -30.44 5.56
C ILE A 191 5.90 -29.94 6.40
N ILE A 192 6.01 -30.04 7.73
CA ILE A 192 4.95 -29.71 8.69
C ILE A 192 5.42 -28.62 9.65
N SER A 193 4.49 -27.96 10.34
CA SER A 193 4.84 -26.97 11.36
C SER A 193 5.39 -27.63 12.62
N GLN A 194 6.14 -26.86 13.40
CA GLN A 194 6.66 -27.29 14.69
C GLN A 194 5.53 -27.66 15.64
N GLU A 195 4.44 -26.90 15.62
CA GLU A 195 3.27 -27.14 16.45
C GLU A 195 2.61 -28.49 16.12
N VAL A 196 2.43 -28.81 14.85
CA VAL A 196 1.89 -30.11 14.40
C VAL A 196 2.84 -31.24 14.77
N ALA A 197 4.16 -31.03 14.62
CA ALA A 197 5.16 -32.02 15.00
C ALA A 197 5.14 -32.33 16.53
N GLU A 198 5.03 -31.27 17.36
CA GLU A 198 4.94 -31.41 18.82
C GLU A 198 3.64 -32.09 19.27
N LEU A 199 2.48 -31.71 18.73
CA LEU A 199 1.18 -32.30 19.05
C LEU A 199 1.17 -33.83 18.79
N ASN A 200 1.82 -34.27 17.72
CA ASN A 200 1.80 -35.65 17.27
C ASN A 200 3.08 -36.43 17.60
N ASN A 201 4.05 -35.83 18.30
CA ASN A 201 5.36 -36.40 18.61
C ASN A 201 6.10 -36.91 17.35
N LEU A 202 6.05 -36.12 16.27
CA LEU A 202 6.70 -36.42 14.99
C LEU A 202 8.07 -35.73 14.91
N SER A 203 9.02 -36.41 14.27
CA SER A 203 10.36 -35.92 13.99
C SER A 203 10.70 -36.05 12.51
N VAL A 204 11.73 -35.35 12.06
CA VAL A 204 12.26 -35.50 10.71
C VAL A 204 12.68 -36.95 10.44
N GLY A 205 12.16 -37.54 9.37
CA GLY A 205 12.40 -38.92 8.99
C GLY A 205 11.24 -39.87 9.30
N ASP A 206 10.31 -39.48 10.17
CA ASP A 206 9.17 -40.31 10.55
C ASP A 206 8.16 -40.45 9.40
N GLN A 207 7.49 -41.60 9.38
CA GLN A 207 6.36 -41.87 8.51
C GLN A 207 5.05 -41.56 9.25
N VAL A 208 4.18 -40.81 8.63
CA VAL A 208 2.84 -40.48 9.12
C VAL A 208 1.82 -41.04 8.15
N VAL A 209 0.71 -41.54 8.67
CA VAL A 209 -0.43 -42.02 7.89
C VAL A 209 -1.66 -41.17 8.24
N PHE A 210 -2.13 -40.38 7.30
CA PHE A 210 -3.35 -39.62 7.46
C PHE A 210 -4.56 -40.47 7.09
N ASP A 211 -5.53 -40.57 8.00
CA ASP A 211 -6.84 -41.21 7.77
C ASP A 211 -7.80 -40.20 7.11
N VAL A 212 -7.58 -39.96 5.82
CA VAL A 212 -8.37 -38.99 5.05
C VAL A 212 -9.82 -39.43 5.03
N THR A 213 -10.69 -38.58 5.60
CA THR A 213 -12.11 -38.88 5.81
C THR A 213 -12.97 -37.84 5.07
N GLY A 214 -14.10 -38.31 4.53
CA GLY A 214 -15.06 -37.43 3.87
C GLY A 214 -16.44 -38.06 3.81
N GLU A 215 -17.44 -37.28 3.47
CA GLU A 215 -18.83 -37.71 3.32
C GLU A 215 -19.16 -37.96 1.85
N TYR A 216 -19.81 -39.06 1.61
CA TYR A 216 -20.39 -39.41 0.31
C TYR A 216 -21.91 -39.42 0.41
N TYR A 217 -22.57 -38.66 -0.45
CA TYR A 217 -24.00 -38.65 -0.62
C TYR A 217 -24.34 -39.40 -1.89
N ALA A 218 -25.09 -40.53 -1.77
CA ALA A 218 -25.58 -41.23 -2.94
C ALA A 218 -26.60 -40.32 -3.65
N MET A 219 -26.37 -40.03 -4.93
CA MET A 219 -27.38 -39.37 -5.75
C MET A 219 -28.53 -40.36 -5.98
N ALA A 220 -29.76 -39.92 -5.81
CA ALA A 220 -30.91 -40.75 -6.10
C ALA A 220 -30.98 -41.04 -7.61
N GLU A 221 -30.90 -42.31 -8.00
CA GLU A 221 -30.93 -42.79 -9.38
C GLU A 221 -32.25 -42.51 -10.13
N ASN A 222 -33.23 -41.82 -9.54
CA ASN A 222 -34.56 -41.64 -10.13
C ASN A 222 -34.98 -40.18 -10.29
N GLU A 223 -34.61 -39.58 -11.41
CA GLU A 223 -35.32 -38.39 -11.94
C GLU A 223 -36.73 -38.68 -12.50
N SER A 224 -37.25 -39.90 -12.42
CA SER A 224 -38.49 -40.28 -13.15
C SER A 224 -39.77 -40.45 -12.35
N GLU A 225 -39.78 -40.26 -11.01
CA GLU A 225 -41.04 -40.42 -10.21
C GLU A 225 -41.35 -39.32 -9.20
N ALA A 226 -40.88 -38.10 -9.38
CA ALA A 226 -41.41 -36.95 -8.64
C ALA A 226 -42.53 -36.26 -9.44
N SER A 227 -43.67 -36.94 -9.55
CA SER A 227 -44.90 -36.30 -9.95
C SER A 227 -45.54 -35.64 -8.72
N SER A 228 -45.84 -34.34 -8.90
CA SER A 228 -46.82 -33.53 -8.20
C SER A 228 -46.39 -32.76 -6.93
N GLU A 229 -46.35 -31.43 -7.13
CA GLU A 229 -46.93 -30.42 -6.22
C GLU A 229 -46.38 -30.38 -4.78
N GLU A 230 -45.17 -29.96 -4.59
CA GLU A 230 -44.65 -29.23 -3.40
C GLU A 230 -43.10 -29.40 -3.23
N ALA A 231 -42.33 -28.97 -4.22
CA ALA A 231 -40.90 -28.83 -4.00
C ALA A 231 -40.32 -27.72 -4.86
N THR A 232 -40.65 -26.47 -4.55
CA THR A 232 -39.81 -25.34 -4.90
C THR A 232 -38.79 -25.14 -3.79
N SER A 233 -37.67 -25.84 -3.85
CA SER A 233 -36.42 -25.40 -3.22
C SER A 233 -35.33 -25.48 -4.27
N GLU A 234 -34.96 -24.32 -4.78
CA GLU A 234 -33.74 -24.05 -5.54
C GLU A 234 -32.53 -24.40 -4.68
N SER A 235 -32.14 -25.64 -4.61
CA SER A 235 -30.79 -26.12 -4.29
C SER A 235 -30.89 -27.65 -4.24
N GLY A 236 -30.17 -28.36 -5.10
CA GLY A 236 -30.05 -29.82 -5.03
C GLY A 236 -29.43 -30.23 -3.69
N GLN A 237 -30.27 -30.32 -2.66
CA GLN A 237 -29.85 -30.86 -1.37
C GLN A 237 -29.77 -32.39 -1.49
N PRO A 238 -28.65 -32.98 -1.06
CA PRO A 238 -28.48 -34.44 -1.06
C PRO A 238 -29.57 -35.06 -0.16
N VAL A 239 -30.25 -36.08 -0.67
CA VAL A 239 -31.30 -36.79 0.05
C VAL A 239 -30.71 -38.05 0.68
N GLY A 240 -30.53 -38.07 2.01
CA GLY A 240 -30.09 -39.22 2.77
C GLY A 240 -29.04 -38.89 3.84
N GLU A 241 -28.80 -39.83 4.76
CA GLU A 241 -27.68 -39.74 5.68
C GLU A 241 -26.37 -40.00 4.89
N PRO A 242 -25.30 -39.19 5.10
CA PRO A 242 -24.02 -39.36 4.40
C PRO A 242 -23.34 -40.67 4.82
N GLU A 243 -22.76 -41.37 3.85
CA GLU A 243 -21.82 -42.44 4.10
C GLU A 243 -20.43 -41.87 4.40
N ILE A 244 -19.87 -42.12 5.59
CA ILE A 244 -18.53 -41.70 5.94
C ILE A 244 -17.54 -42.68 5.35
N ARG A 245 -16.64 -42.20 4.48
CA ARG A 245 -15.59 -42.97 3.85
C ARG A 245 -14.23 -42.47 4.29
N THR A 246 -13.29 -43.42 4.47
CA THR A 246 -11.94 -43.14 4.95
C THR A 246 -10.92 -43.92 4.12
N PHE A 247 -9.78 -43.31 3.82
CA PHE A 247 -8.63 -44.04 3.28
C PHE A 247 -7.31 -43.57 3.90
N ASP A 248 -6.31 -44.43 3.93
CA ASP A 248 -5.00 -44.12 4.46
C ASP A 248 -4.14 -43.44 3.39
N PHE A 249 -3.53 -42.31 3.76
CA PHE A 249 -2.60 -41.57 2.92
C PHE A 249 -1.25 -41.43 3.61
N PRO A 250 -0.23 -42.26 3.24
CA PRO A 250 1.07 -42.25 3.87
C PRO A 250 1.96 -41.13 3.36
N ALA A 251 2.69 -40.47 4.26
CA ALA A 251 3.70 -39.47 3.93
C ALA A 251 4.91 -39.59 4.88
N LYS A 252 6.04 -39.02 4.46
CA LYS A 252 7.27 -38.96 5.25
C LYS A 252 7.60 -37.52 5.58
N VAL A 253 7.80 -37.18 6.83
CA VAL A 253 8.25 -35.86 7.27
C VAL A 253 9.73 -35.69 6.91
N ILE A 254 10.03 -34.69 6.06
CA ILE A 254 11.41 -34.36 5.67
C ILE A 254 11.89 -33.06 6.27
N GLY A 255 10.98 -32.18 6.72
CA GLY A 255 11.31 -30.90 7.33
C GLY A 255 10.24 -30.44 8.30
N ILE A 256 10.66 -29.61 9.23
CA ILE A 256 9.82 -28.96 10.22
C ILE A 256 10.05 -27.45 10.12
N PHE A 257 8.98 -26.67 10.00
CA PHE A 257 9.05 -25.22 9.90
C PHE A 257 8.40 -24.53 11.10
N SER A 258 8.82 -23.30 11.36
CA SER A 258 8.13 -22.36 12.23
C SER A 258 7.55 -21.19 11.41
N VAL A 259 6.43 -20.64 11.88
CA VAL A 259 5.82 -19.45 11.31
C VAL A 259 6.51 -18.22 11.90
N ILE A 260 7.00 -17.32 11.05
CA ILE A 260 7.60 -16.07 11.48
C ILE A 260 6.47 -15.10 11.84
N LYS A 261 6.17 -15.01 13.15
CA LYS A 261 5.16 -14.06 13.65
C LYS A 261 5.64 -12.63 13.40
N LYS A 262 4.93 -11.87 12.56
CA LYS A 262 5.03 -10.41 12.60
C LYS A 262 4.31 -9.97 13.89
N GLU A 263 4.92 -9.04 14.65
CA GLU A 263 4.33 -8.50 15.87
C GLU A 263 2.89 -8.02 15.58
N ALA A 264 1.91 -8.77 16.07
CA ALA A 264 0.50 -8.40 15.96
C ALA A 264 0.17 -7.40 17.07
N THR A 265 -0.54 -6.35 16.73
CA THR A 265 -1.14 -5.42 17.69
C THR A 265 -2.22 -6.11 18.52
N GLU A 266 -2.41 -5.68 19.78
CA GLU A 266 -3.20 -6.35 20.83
C GLU A 266 -4.71 -6.56 20.53
N GLU A 267 -5.23 -6.12 19.41
CA GLU A 267 -6.62 -6.37 18.97
C GLU A 267 -6.66 -7.43 17.86
N GLU A 268 -6.38 -8.69 18.21
CA GLU A 268 -6.59 -9.81 17.28
C GLU A 268 -8.09 -10.03 17.05
N ASN A 269 -8.53 -9.68 15.84
CA ASN A 269 -9.80 -10.08 15.26
C ASN A 269 -9.91 -11.63 15.28
N GLU A 270 -11.08 -12.21 15.53
CA GLU A 270 -11.30 -13.67 15.49
C GLU A 270 -10.83 -14.29 14.16
N ASN A 271 -10.96 -13.55 13.05
CA ASN A 271 -10.48 -13.95 11.72
C ASN A 271 -8.95 -14.04 11.63
N ALA A 272 -8.20 -13.10 12.22
CA ALA A 272 -6.73 -13.15 12.22
C ALA A 272 -6.22 -14.34 13.05
N SER A 273 -6.90 -14.66 14.14
CA SER A 273 -6.63 -15.86 14.95
C SER A 273 -6.89 -17.15 14.17
N TRP A 274 -7.95 -17.20 13.36
CA TRP A 274 -8.26 -18.36 12.53
C TRP A 274 -7.21 -18.58 11.43
N MET A 275 -6.81 -17.52 10.71
CA MET A 275 -5.79 -17.59 9.67
C MET A 275 -4.42 -18.02 10.21
N ALA A 276 -4.03 -17.49 11.36
CA ALA A 276 -2.81 -17.91 12.03
C ALA A 276 -2.83 -19.41 12.36
N LYS A 277 -3.96 -19.94 12.85
CA LYS A 277 -4.14 -21.38 13.12
C LYS A 277 -4.12 -22.21 11.83
N GLU A 278 -4.71 -21.73 10.75
CA GLU A 278 -4.66 -22.41 9.45
C GLU A 278 -3.24 -22.50 8.93
N GLN A 279 -2.45 -21.44 9.05
CA GLN A 279 -1.04 -21.44 8.66
C GLN A 279 -0.23 -22.45 9.47
N LEU A 280 -0.46 -22.52 10.78
CA LEU A 280 0.16 -23.52 11.66
C LEU A 280 -0.27 -24.97 11.35
N SER A 281 -1.45 -25.16 10.74
CA SER A 281 -1.97 -26.45 10.28
C SER A 281 -1.72 -26.69 8.78
N THR A 282 -0.86 -25.90 8.14
CA THR A 282 -0.50 -26.09 6.72
C THR A 282 0.59 -27.17 6.59
N ILE A 283 0.38 -28.09 5.66
CA ILE A 283 1.34 -29.11 5.22
C ILE A 283 1.84 -28.74 3.84
N TYR A 284 3.15 -28.60 3.67
CA TYR A 284 3.76 -28.44 2.37
C TYR A 284 4.09 -29.79 1.74
N ALA A 285 3.83 -29.93 0.44
CA ALA A 285 4.04 -31.17 -0.31
C ALA A 285 4.41 -30.86 -1.77
N PRO A 286 5.04 -31.77 -2.52
CA PRO A 286 5.16 -31.65 -3.96
C PRO A 286 3.79 -31.53 -4.65
N ASN A 287 3.62 -30.64 -5.64
CA ASN A 287 2.35 -30.50 -6.36
C ASN A 287 1.78 -31.83 -6.87
N LYS A 288 2.64 -32.72 -7.39
CA LYS A 288 2.22 -34.06 -7.85
C LYS A 288 1.67 -34.94 -6.72
N LEU A 289 2.19 -34.80 -5.50
CA LEU A 289 1.63 -35.52 -4.33
C LEU A 289 0.25 -34.97 -3.99
N VAL A 290 0.05 -33.65 -4.08
CA VAL A 290 -1.27 -33.03 -3.87
C VAL A 290 -2.27 -33.47 -4.93
N GLN A 291 -1.87 -33.54 -6.20
CA GLN A 291 -2.70 -34.09 -7.29
C GLN A 291 -3.10 -35.55 -7.00
N GLU A 292 -2.15 -36.36 -6.55
CA GLU A 292 -2.43 -37.75 -6.19
C GLU A 292 -3.40 -37.85 -5.00
N LEU A 293 -3.27 -36.98 -4.01
CA LEU A 293 -4.23 -36.87 -2.90
C LEU A 293 -5.63 -36.52 -3.41
N GLN A 294 -5.76 -35.51 -4.26
CA GLN A 294 -7.03 -35.10 -4.85
C GLN A 294 -7.65 -36.25 -5.69
N ARG A 295 -6.84 -36.93 -6.50
CA ARG A 295 -7.26 -38.07 -7.29
C ARG A 295 -7.79 -39.22 -6.41
N GLN A 296 -7.05 -39.60 -5.35
CA GLN A 296 -7.50 -40.63 -4.42
C GLN A 296 -8.77 -40.26 -3.66
N ARG A 297 -8.91 -38.98 -3.31
CA ARG A 297 -10.12 -38.45 -2.66
C ARG A 297 -11.32 -38.54 -3.60
N ALA A 298 -11.17 -38.11 -4.86
CA ALA A 298 -12.19 -38.20 -5.88
C ALA A 298 -12.66 -39.64 -6.12
N GLU A 299 -11.72 -40.57 -6.22
CA GLU A 299 -12.01 -41.99 -6.46
C GLU A 299 -12.62 -42.67 -5.22
N LYS A 300 -11.96 -42.53 -4.05
CA LYS A 300 -12.29 -43.34 -2.85
C LYS A 300 -13.38 -42.74 -2.00
N ILE A 301 -13.51 -41.43 -1.91
CA ILE A 301 -14.54 -40.75 -1.16
C ILE A 301 -15.78 -40.50 -2.06
N TYR A 302 -15.57 -39.85 -3.21
CA TYR A 302 -16.67 -39.37 -4.05
C TYR A 302 -17.10 -40.37 -5.15
N SER A 303 -16.42 -41.52 -5.26
CA SER A 303 -16.69 -42.55 -6.29
C SER A 303 -16.66 -42.03 -7.74
N GLN A 304 -15.90 -40.98 -8.00
CA GLN A 304 -15.72 -40.44 -9.33
C GLN A 304 -14.98 -41.43 -10.25
N THR A 305 -15.40 -41.50 -11.50
CA THR A 305 -14.76 -42.32 -12.53
C THR A 305 -13.44 -41.71 -12.99
N ALA A 306 -12.58 -42.54 -13.62
CA ALA A 306 -11.33 -42.05 -14.17
C ALA A 306 -11.54 -40.97 -15.26
N GLU A 307 -12.67 -41.01 -15.98
CA GLU A 307 -13.00 -40.01 -16.99
C GLU A 307 -13.39 -38.66 -16.35
N GLU A 308 -14.19 -38.70 -15.29
CA GLU A 308 -14.57 -37.49 -14.52
C GLU A 308 -13.36 -36.86 -13.87
N ILE A 309 -12.47 -37.66 -13.28
CA ILE A 309 -11.23 -37.16 -12.66
C ILE A 309 -10.31 -36.56 -13.72
N ALA A 310 -10.20 -37.18 -14.91
CA ALA A 310 -9.36 -36.68 -15.99
C ALA A 310 -9.92 -35.40 -16.66
N SER A 311 -11.24 -35.19 -16.57
CA SER A 311 -11.90 -33.97 -17.08
C SER A 311 -11.93 -32.82 -16.07
N ALA A 312 -11.61 -33.10 -14.81
CA ALA A 312 -11.56 -32.06 -13.78
C ALA A 312 -10.41 -31.07 -14.05
N GLU A 313 -10.72 -29.79 -14.03
CA GLU A 313 -9.72 -28.75 -14.22
C GLU A 313 -8.87 -28.59 -12.95
N GLU A 314 -7.56 -28.52 -13.15
CA GLU A 314 -6.63 -28.23 -12.06
C GLU A 314 -6.60 -26.72 -11.80
N VAL A 315 -6.73 -26.33 -10.54
CA VAL A 315 -6.66 -24.94 -10.11
C VAL A 315 -5.28 -24.66 -9.53
N TYR A 316 -4.59 -23.70 -10.13
CA TYR A 316 -3.25 -23.28 -9.72
C TYR A 316 -3.29 -21.93 -9.03
N GLN A 317 -2.67 -21.84 -7.87
CA GLN A 317 -2.32 -20.56 -7.26
C GLN A 317 -0.91 -20.16 -7.71
N THR A 318 -0.77 -18.98 -8.27
CA THR A 318 0.50 -18.50 -8.81
C THR A 318 1.11 -17.43 -7.93
N THR A 319 2.43 -17.46 -7.80
CA THR A 319 3.22 -16.42 -7.12
C THR A 319 4.32 -15.96 -8.07
N TYR A 320 4.25 -14.71 -8.49
CA TYR A 320 5.28 -14.04 -9.28
C TYR A 320 6.00 -13.04 -8.38
N MET A 321 7.22 -13.34 -7.96
CA MET A 321 8.07 -12.36 -7.31
C MET A 321 8.75 -11.51 -8.36
N LEU A 322 8.51 -10.21 -8.35
CA LEU A 322 9.15 -9.27 -9.26
C LEU A 322 10.51 -8.83 -8.72
N LYS A 323 11.38 -8.36 -9.61
CA LYS A 323 12.70 -7.85 -9.24
C LYS A 323 12.62 -6.58 -8.41
N THR A 324 11.71 -5.68 -8.77
CA THR A 324 11.43 -4.44 -8.05
C THR A 324 9.94 -4.11 -8.13
N ILE A 325 9.45 -3.33 -7.16
CA ILE A 325 8.06 -2.84 -7.18
C ILE A 325 7.78 -1.90 -8.38
N ASP A 326 8.82 -1.25 -8.88
CA ASP A 326 8.70 -0.34 -10.03
C ASP A 326 8.45 -1.10 -11.35
N ASP A 327 8.74 -2.41 -11.39
CA ASP A 327 8.49 -3.28 -12.54
C ASP A 327 7.01 -3.70 -12.65
N LEU A 328 6.19 -3.48 -11.62
CA LEU A 328 4.83 -4.02 -11.51
C LEU A 328 3.92 -3.59 -12.67
N GLU A 329 3.90 -2.31 -13.02
CA GLU A 329 3.00 -1.83 -14.08
C GLU A 329 3.38 -2.40 -15.45
N ALA A 330 4.68 -2.49 -15.75
CA ALA A 330 5.16 -3.11 -16.99
C ALA A 330 4.88 -4.62 -17.01
N PHE A 331 5.06 -5.31 -15.87
CA PHE A 331 4.70 -6.70 -15.72
C PHE A 331 3.20 -6.92 -15.95
N ARG A 332 2.34 -6.09 -15.33
CA ARG A 332 0.88 -6.16 -15.44
C ARG A 332 0.41 -6.02 -16.89
N GLU A 333 0.96 -5.05 -17.62
CA GLU A 333 0.61 -4.83 -19.03
C GLU A 333 0.98 -6.05 -19.91
N GLU A 334 2.21 -6.56 -19.78
CA GLU A 334 2.67 -7.70 -20.58
C GLU A 334 2.02 -9.03 -20.17
N ALA A 335 1.82 -9.26 -18.88
CA ALA A 335 1.18 -10.46 -18.36
C ALA A 335 -0.30 -10.54 -18.77
N ASN A 336 -1.06 -9.45 -18.61
CA ASN A 336 -2.47 -9.42 -19.03
C ASN A 336 -2.62 -9.61 -20.55
N ALA A 337 -1.64 -9.19 -21.35
CA ALA A 337 -1.65 -9.43 -22.80
C ALA A 337 -1.39 -10.90 -23.19
N LEU A 338 -0.82 -11.70 -22.28
CA LEU A 338 -0.60 -13.14 -22.47
C LEU A 338 -1.78 -14.00 -22.03
N LEU A 339 -2.68 -13.45 -21.17
CA LEU A 339 -3.86 -14.17 -20.71
C LEU A 339 -4.88 -14.32 -21.84
N THR A 340 -5.33 -15.56 -22.07
CA THR A 340 -6.38 -15.85 -23.08
C THR A 340 -7.78 -15.65 -22.53
N ASN A 341 -7.96 -15.81 -21.21
CA ASN A 341 -9.22 -15.55 -20.55
C ASN A 341 -9.21 -14.12 -19.96
N ASP A 342 -10.02 -13.25 -20.55
CA ASP A 342 -10.13 -11.83 -20.19
C ASP A 342 -10.74 -11.58 -18.81
N TYR A 343 -11.31 -12.60 -18.15
CA TYR A 343 -11.80 -12.51 -16.77
C TYR A 343 -10.72 -12.70 -15.72
N TYR A 344 -9.50 -13.02 -16.14
CA TYR A 344 -8.33 -13.10 -15.26
C TYR A 344 -7.44 -11.88 -15.42
N GLN A 345 -6.83 -11.45 -14.33
CA GLN A 345 -5.93 -10.31 -14.30
C GLN A 345 -4.77 -10.52 -13.33
N VAL A 346 -3.75 -9.69 -13.48
CA VAL A 346 -2.66 -9.59 -12.50
C VAL A 346 -3.15 -8.82 -11.28
N LEU A 347 -3.11 -9.47 -10.13
CA LEU A 347 -3.28 -8.85 -8.81
C LEU A 347 -1.93 -8.78 -8.11
N ALA A 348 -1.67 -7.70 -7.41
CA ALA A 348 -0.42 -7.49 -6.69
C ALA A 348 -0.68 -7.15 -5.22
N SER A 349 0.28 -7.51 -4.36
CA SER A 349 0.24 -7.16 -2.94
C SER A 349 0.09 -5.64 -2.69
N SER A 350 0.60 -4.82 -3.62
CA SER A 350 0.44 -3.36 -3.54
C SER A 350 -0.99 -2.88 -3.80
N ASP A 351 -1.86 -3.68 -4.44
CA ASP A 351 -3.25 -3.31 -4.72
C ASP A 351 -4.07 -3.27 -3.42
N GLU A 352 -3.75 -4.14 -2.45
CA GLU A 352 -4.33 -4.09 -1.11
C GLU A 352 -4.02 -2.77 -0.41
N TYR A 353 -2.76 -2.29 -0.51
CA TYR A 353 -2.41 -0.99 0.01
C TYR A 353 -3.28 0.11 -0.59
N ASP A 354 -3.52 0.08 -1.90
CA ASP A 354 -4.28 1.12 -2.58
C ASP A 354 -5.74 1.19 -2.11
N GLN A 355 -6.32 0.07 -1.70
CA GLN A 355 -7.65 0.00 -1.11
C GLN A 355 -7.65 0.54 0.33
N VAL A 356 -6.77 0.02 1.19
CA VAL A 356 -6.64 0.44 2.59
C VAL A 356 -6.20 1.91 2.69
N ALA A 357 -5.28 2.32 1.85
CA ALA A 357 -4.74 3.68 1.83
C ALA A 357 -5.57 4.69 1.04
N SER A 358 -6.75 4.32 0.52
CA SER A 358 -7.61 5.26 -0.24
C SER A 358 -7.90 6.53 0.55
N SER A 359 -8.16 6.41 1.85
CA SER A 359 -8.35 7.53 2.77
C SER A 359 -7.11 8.40 2.89
N MET A 360 -5.91 7.80 2.97
CA MET A 360 -4.65 8.54 2.99
C MET A 360 -4.36 9.24 1.67
N LYS A 361 -4.67 8.62 0.54
CA LYS A 361 -4.56 9.26 -0.78
C LYS A 361 -5.47 10.48 -0.87
N LYS A 362 -6.72 10.38 -0.40
CA LYS A 362 -7.64 11.52 -0.30
C LYS A 362 -7.07 12.63 0.58
N LEU A 363 -6.50 12.30 1.74
CA LEU A 363 -5.85 13.26 2.63
C LEU A 363 -4.67 13.98 1.95
N GLY A 364 -3.83 13.25 1.23
CA GLY A 364 -2.74 13.81 0.44
C GLY A 364 -3.22 14.77 -0.66
N GLN A 365 -4.29 14.43 -1.36
CA GLN A 365 -4.90 15.28 -2.39
C GLN A 365 -5.51 16.56 -1.79
N ILE A 366 -6.27 16.44 -0.69
CA ILE A 366 -6.84 17.59 0.02
C ILE A 366 -5.72 18.52 0.49
N SER A 367 -4.65 17.97 1.06
CA SER A 367 -3.48 18.77 1.47
C SER A 367 -2.83 19.50 0.29
N GLY A 368 -2.77 18.88 -0.88
CA GLY A 368 -2.31 19.52 -2.11
C GLY A 368 -3.18 20.73 -2.51
N TYR A 369 -4.49 20.61 -2.43
CA TYR A 369 -5.41 21.74 -2.66
C TYR A 369 -5.24 22.85 -1.61
N VAL A 370 -5.05 22.51 -0.35
CA VAL A 370 -4.78 23.48 0.72
C VAL A 370 -3.50 24.25 0.44
N VAL A 371 -2.41 23.59 0.03
CA VAL A 371 -1.17 24.26 -0.40
C VAL A 371 -1.44 25.24 -1.52
N MET A 372 -2.16 24.83 -2.55
CA MET A 372 -2.47 25.69 -3.71
C MET A 372 -3.26 26.93 -3.31
N ILE A 373 -4.29 26.77 -2.51
CA ILE A 373 -5.12 27.88 -2.01
C ILE A 373 -4.31 28.78 -1.08
N ALA A 374 -3.50 28.24 -0.20
CA ALA A 374 -2.64 29.00 0.71
C ALA A 374 -1.59 29.82 -0.07
N VAL A 375 -0.96 29.25 -1.09
CA VAL A 375 -0.03 29.97 -1.98
C VAL A 375 -0.73 31.10 -2.71
N ALA A 376 -1.92 30.88 -3.27
CA ALA A 376 -2.69 31.91 -3.96
C ALA A 376 -3.07 33.05 -2.99
N ALA A 377 -3.56 32.72 -1.81
CA ALA A 377 -3.87 33.71 -0.76
C ALA A 377 -2.61 34.48 -0.32
N ALA A 378 -1.50 33.79 -0.13
CA ALA A 378 -0.23 34.42 0.25
C ALA A 378 0.27 35.40 -0.82
N LEU A 379 0.20 35.03 -2.11
CA LEU A 379 0.55 35.91 -3.22
C LEU A 379 -0.24 37.23 -3.19
N LEU A 380 -1.54 37.15 -2.95
CA LEU A 380 -2.41 38.33 -2.89
C LEU A 380 -2.15 39.15 -1.63
N ILE A 381 -2.16 38.52 -0.45
CA ILE A 381 -2.07 39.22 0.83
C ILE A 381 -0.69 39.88 1.00
N ILE A 382 0.38 39.15 0.77
CA ILE A 382 1.76 39.65 0.93
C ILE A 382 1.99 40.78 -0.10
N SER A 383 1.57 40.60 -1.38
CA SER A 383 1.69 41.62 -2.41
C SER A 383 0.99 42.91 -2.00
N LEU A 384 -0.24 42.83 -1.49
CA LEU A 384 -1.00 43.99 -1.04
C LEU A 384 -0.33 44.70 0.16
N ILE A 385 0.15 43.94 1.15
CA ILE A 385 0.84 44.49 2.32
C ILE A 385 2.13 45.22 1.90
N VAL A 386 2.94 44.59 1.04
CA VAL A 386 4.17 45.19 0.53
C VAL A 386 3.86 46.43 -0.25
N LEU A 387 2.81 46.45 -1.08
CA LEU A 387 2.37 47.62 -1.86
C LEU A 387 1.93 48.77 -0.96
N LEU A 388 1.17 48.50 0.13
CA LEU A 388 0.80 49.47 1.14
C LEU A 388 2.03 50.07 1.83
N PHE A 389 2.98 49.23 2.21
CA PHE A 389 4.22 49.68 2.85
C PHE A 389 5.07 50.56 1.91
N LEU A 390 5.11 50.24 0.63
CA LEU A 390 5.79 51.05 -0.39
C LEU A 390 5.09 52.39 -0.60
N ARG A 391 3.77 52.41 -0.60
CA ARG A 391 2.98 53.64 -0.70
C ARG A 391 3.31 54.62 0.42
N ASP A 392 3.40 54.12 1.66
CA ASP A 392 3.74 54.92 2.84
C ASP A 392 5.21 55.42 2.83
N ARG A 393 6.10 54.74 2.09
CA ARG A 393 7.53 55.08 1.97
C ARG A 393 7.86 55.90 0.68
N LYS A 394 6.81 56.31 -0.05
CA LYS A 394 6.98 56.96 -1.33
C LYS A 394 7.93 58.17 -1.30
N HIS A 395 7.85 58.98 -0.26
CA HIS A 395 8.67 60.17 -0.09
C HIS A 395 10.16 59.80 0.19
N GLU A 396 10.45 58.82 1.06
CA GLU A 396 11.81 58.34 1.28
C GLU A 396 12.46 57.75 0.03
N LEU A 397 11.68 56.98 -0.73
CA LEU A 397 12.14 56.37 -1.99
C LEU A 397 12.44 57.44 -3.04
N GLY A 398 11.64 58.52 -3.04
CA GLY A 398 11.87 59.71 -3.88
C GLY A 398 13.21 60.39 -3.54
N ILE A 399 13.52 60.56 -2.25
CA ILE A 399 14.79 61.15 -1.78
C ILE A 399 15.99 60.28 -2.22
N TYR A 400 15.92 58.95 -2.08
CA TYR A 400 16.98 58.07 -2.54
C TYR A 400 17.26 58.18 -4.02
N LEU A 401 16.22 58.23 -4.85
CA LEU A 401 16.33 58.43 -6.28
C LEU A 401 16.94 59.79 -6.64
N SER A 402 16.61 60.85 -5.87
CA SER A 402 17.12 62.22 -6.12
C SER A 402 18.61 62.34 -5.77
N ILE A 403 19.10 61.58 -4.79
CA ILE A 403 20.52 61.51 -4.40
C ILE A 403 21.33 60.64 -5.39
N GLY A 404 20.70 60.08 -6.43
CA GLY A 404 21.34 59.29 -7.47
C GLY A 404 21.46 57.78 -7.15
N GLU A 405 20.70 57.25 -6.17
CA GLU A 405 20.64 55.81 -5.96
C GLU A 405 19.92 55.11 -7.12
N THR A 406 20.48 53.97 -7.55
CA THR A 406 19.86 53.18 -8.65
C THR A 406 18.60 52.47 -8.16
N ARG A 407 17.59 52.36 -9.03
CA ARG A 407 16.35 51.61 -8.73
C ARG A 407 16.61 50.18 -8.29
N GLY A 408 17.62 49.50 -8.88
CA GLY A 408 18.02 48.15 -8.50
C GLY A 408 18.48 48.02 -7.02
N LYS A 409 19.21 49.02 -6.49
CA LYS A 409 19.63 49.01 -5.08
C LYS A 409 18.44 49.24 -4.13
N ILE A 410 17.45 50.03 -4.52
CA ILE A 410 16.22 50.22 -3.76
C ILE A 410 15.41 48.93 -3.75
N ILE A 411 15.26 48.28 -4.89
CA ILE A 411 14.61 46.97 -5.00
C ILE A 411 15.35 45.94 -4.13
N GLY A 412 16.67 45.87 -4.25
CA GLY A 412 17.51 44.96 -3.43
C GLY A 412 17.34 45.20 -1.93
N GLN A 413 17.21 46.47 -1.48
CA GLN A 413 16.95 46.77 -0.07
C GLN A 413 15.60 46.18 0.41
N ILE A 414 14.53 46.34 -0.40
CA ILE A 414 13.19 45.86 -0.06
C ILE A 414 13.16 44.33 -0.06
N LEU A 415 13.82 43.68 -1.04
CA LEU A 415 13.95 42.22 -1.08
C LEU A 415 14.70 41.70 0.14
N VAL A 416 15.76 42.36 0.59
CA VAL A 416 16.50 41.99 1.81
C VAL A 416 15.60 42.12 3.05
N GLU A 417 14.83 43.21 3.17
CA GLU A 417 13.87 43.38 4.26
C GLU A 417 12.84 42.25 4.28
N LEU A 418 12.26 41.91 3.13
CA LEU A 418 11.26 40.86 2.95
C LEU A 418 11.84 39.47 3.26
N LEU A 419 13.03 39.15 2.70
CA LEU A 419 13.68 37.86 2.91
C LEU A 419 14.09 37.63 4.36
N LEU A 420 14.58 38.66 5.07
CA LEU A 420 14.94 38.53 6.49
C LEU A 420 13.72 38.22 7.36
N ILE A 421 12.62 38.94 7.14
CA ILE A 421 11.37 38.71 7.89
C ILE A 421 10.81 37.33 7.55
N SER A 422 10.77 36.96 6.25
CA SER A 422 10.21 35.69 5.82
C SER A 422 11.05 34.50 6.29
N ALA A 423 12.38 34.60 6.30
CA ALA A 423 13.24 33.52 6.80
C ALA A 423 12.94 33.19 8.27
N ILE A 424 12.81 34.23 9.12
CA ILE A 424 12.47 34.02 10.53
C ILE A 424 11.04 33.45 10.69
N ALA A 425 10.09 34.00 9.95
CA ALA A 425 8.71 33.54 9.99
C ALA A 425 8.56 32.10 9.52
N LEU A 426 9.20 31.73 8.41
CA LEU A 426 9.19 30.38 7.86
C LEU A 426 9.92 29.36 8.75
N LEU A 427 11.04 29.74 9.38
CA LEU A 427 11.71 28.86 10.34
C LEU A 427 10.84 28.53 11.55
N LEU A 428 10.14 29.52 12.11
CA LEU A 428 9.25 29.29 13.22
C LEU A 428 7.99 28.52 12.81
N SER A 429 7.41 28.83 11.65
CA SER A 429 6.23 28.13 11.16
C SER A 429 6.53 26.70 10.69
N LEU A 430 7.75 26.36 10.32
CA LEU A 430 8.16 24.98 10.05
C LEU A 430 7.96 24.08 11.28
N VAL A 431 8.39 24.55 12.44
CA VAL A 431 8.25 23.80 13.71
C VAL A 431 6.80 23.74 14.16
N THR A 432 6.13 24.90 14.23
CA THR A 432 4.75 24.95 14.72
C THR A 432 3.75 24.31 13.75
N GLY A 433 3.97 24.43 12.45
CA GLY A 433 3.12 23.83 11.42
C GLY A 433 3.20 22.30 11.38
N ASN A 434 4.38 21.74 11.65
CA ASN A 434 4.55 20.28 11.78
C ASN A 434 3.78 19.72 12.98
N LEU A 435 3.85 20.40 14.13
CA LEU A 435 3.07 20.01 15.32
C LEU A 435 1.56 20.09 15.09
N LEU A 436 1.09 21.12 14.36
CA LEU A 436 -0.31 21.24 13.97
C LEU A 436 -0.74 20.14 12.97
N ALA A 437 0.14 19.76 12.06
CA ALA A 437 -0.14 18.71 11.07
C ALA A 437 -0.41 17.35 11.73
N ASP A 438 0.39 16.97 12.72
CA ASP A 438 0.20 15.73 13.47
C ASP A 438 -1.18 15.69 14.16
N GLY A 439 -1.55 16.77 14.86
CA GLY A 439 -2.84 16.87 15.53
C GLY A 439 -4.04 16.85 14.57
N ILE A 440 -3.94 17.54 13.42
CA ILE A 440 -4.99 17.57 12.40
C ILE A 440 -5.15 16.20 11.74
N SER A 441 -4.05 15.54 11.39
CA SER A 441 -4.07 14.22 10.74
C SER A 441 -4.75 13.18 11.63
N ARG A 442 -4.39 13.09 12.90
CA ARG A 442 -5.03 12.19 13.86
C ARG A 442 -6.53 12.43 14.00
N SER A 443 -6.94 13.70 14.01
CA SER A 443 -8.36 14.04 14.08
C SER A 443 -9.13 13.68 12.81
N LEU A 444 -8.51 13.80 11.64
CA LEU A 444 -9.13 13.46 10.35
C LEU A 444 -9.29 11.95 10.19
N PHE A 445 -8.33 11.14 10.64
CA PHE A 445 -8.44 9.68 10.61
C PHE A 445 -9.57 9.12 11.47
N GLN A 446 -10.00 9.86 12.52
CA GLN A 446 -11.11 9.46 13.41
C GLN A 446 -12.50 9.83 12.85
N MET A 447 -12.59 10.45 11.67
CA MET A 447 -13.86 10.81 11.06
C MET A 447 -14.43 9.66 10.23
N ASP A 448 -15.69 9.31 10.44
CA ASP A 448 -16.39 8.18 9.79
C ASP A 448 -16.28 8.14 8.25
N TRP A 449 -16.18 9.29 7.59
CA TRP A 449 -16.03 9.35 6.13
C TRP A 449 -14.66 8.92 5.61
N PHE A 450 -13.66 8.81 6.51
CA PHE A 450 -12.36 8.20 6.20
C PHE A 450 -12.34 6.70 6.47
N THR A 451 -13.17 6.22 7.41
CA THR A 451 -13.20 4.82 7.85
C THR A 451 -14.17 3.94 7.05
N ASN A 452 -15.18 4.55 6.40
CA ASN A 452 -16.13 3.83 5.54
C ASN A 452 -15.51 3.48 4.17
N THR A 453 -14.52 2.63 4.17
CA THR A 453 -14.13 1.89 2.97
C THR A 453 -14.91 0.58 3.01
N GLU A 454 -15.77 0.34 2.01
CA GLU A 454 -16.61 -0.84 1.95
C GLU A 454 -15.77 -2.12 2.12
N GLN A 455 -16.05 -2.84 3.17
CA GLN A 455 -15.33 -4.02 3.68
C GLN A 455 -15.56 -5.28 2.81
N TYR A 456 -15.95 -5.13 1.54
CA TYR A 456 -16.39 -6.23 0.70
C TYR A 456 -15.28 -6.98 -0.05
N SER A 457 -14.09 -6.42 -0.19
CA SER A 457 -13.02 -7.05 -0.97
C SER A 457 -12.00 -7.85 -0.16
N MET A 458 -11.96 -7.71 1.16
CA MET A 458 -10.94 -8.35 2.02
C MET A 458 -11.00 -9.88 2.08
N ARG A 459 -12.13 -10.51 1.80
CA ARG A 459 -12.29 -11.96 2.02
C ARG A 459 -11.62 -12.86 0.99
N TYR A 460 -11.29 -12.35 -0.17
CA TYR A 460 -10.80 -13.20 -1.27
C TYR A 460 -9.28 -13.23 -1.40
N TYR A 461 -8.60 -12.15 -1.02
CA TYR A 461 -7.13 -12.07 -1.05
C TYR A 461 -6.44 -12.87 0.04
N ASP A 462 -7.16 -13.23 1.09
CA ASP A 462 -6.65 -13.88 2.30
C ASP A 462 -5.96 -15.24 2.06
N GLY A 463 -6.41 -15.98 1.05
CA GLY A 463 -5.87 -17.29 0.74
C GLY A 463 -4.70 -17.31 -0.24
N LEU A 464 -4.53 -16.22 -1.02
CA LEU A 464 -3.66 -16.22 -2.19
C LEU A 464 -2.26 -15.66 -1.92
N MET A 465 -2.14 -14.64 -1.07
CA MET A 465 -0.88 -13.92 -0.89
C MET A 465 -0.17 -14.20 0.44
N GLY A 466 -0.60 -15.20 1.20
CA GLY A 466 -0.01 -15.44 2.51
C GLY A 466 -0.25 -14.28 3.49
N ASN A 467 0.41 -14.26 4.64
CA ASN A 467 0.19 -13.30 5.73
C ASN A 467 0.73 -11.87 5.48
N SER A 468 0.72 -11.39 4.25
CA SER A 468 1.20 -10.03 3.92
C SER A 468 0.16 -8.94 4.12
N HIS A 469 -0.88 -9.19 4.96
CA HIS A 469 -1.91 -8.20 5.21
C HIS A 469 -1.37 -6.94 5.86
N VAL A 470 -1.65 -5.80 5.24
CA VAL A 470 -1.48 -4.49 5.86
C VAL A 470 -2.85 -4.00 6.30
N SER A 471 -3.08 -3.99 7.61
CA SER A 471 -4.31 -3.45 8.17
C SER A 471 -4.34 -1.92 8.06
N SER A 472 -5.55 -1.35 8.02
CA SER A 472 -5.74 0.11 8.10
C SER A 472 -5.01 0.71 9.32
N ASP A 473 -4.96 -0.03 10.43
CA ASP A 473 -4.31 0.39 11.66
C ASP A 473 -2.78 0.43 11.51
N GLN A 474 -2.18 -0.57 10.87
CA GLN A 474 -0.74 -0.58 10.58
C GLN A 474 -0.32 0.56 9.65
N VAL A 475 -1.13 0.86 8.62
CA VAL A 475 -0.90 2.01 7.74
C VAL A 475 -1.04 3.32 8.52
N GLN A 476 -1.99 3.39 9.44
CA GLN A 476 -2.21 4.56 10.28
C GLN A 476 -1.09 4.73 11.32
N GLU A 477 -0.58 3.65 11.92
CA GLU A 477 0.57 3.68 12.84
C GLU A 477 1.88 4.04 12.13
N ALA A 478 2.06 3.58 10.89
CA ALA A 478 3.19 3.96 10.05
C ALA A 478 3.15 5.45 9.65
N TYR A 479 1.97 6.10 9.75
CA TYR A 479 1.83 7.51 9.45
C TYR A 479 2.45 8.38 10.54
N GLN A 480 3.63 8.91 10.24
CA GLN A 480 4.33 9.86 11.11
C GLN A 480 4.71 11.11 10.33
N VAL A 481 4.38 12.27 10.92
CA VAL A 481 4.79 13.57 10.36
C VAL A 481 6.23 13.86 10.78
N ASN A 482 7.19 13.40 9.97
CA ASN A 482 8.61 13.51 10.26
C ASN A 482 9.28 14.66 9.50
N PHE A 483 10.32 15.26 10.12
CA PHE A 483 11.20 16.24 9.46
C PHE A 483 12.12 15.57 8.46
N SER A 484 11.59 15.14 7.31
CA SER A 484 12.42 14.64 6.22
C SER A 484 13.12 15.79 5.48
N LEU A 485 14.28 15.50 4.87
CA LEU A 485 14.96 16.48 4.02
C LEU A 485 14.04 16.94 2.88
N GLY A 486 13.28 16.03 2.29
CA GLY A 486 12.30 16.32 1.23
C GLY A 486 11.23 17.31 1.69
N TYR A 487 10.67 17.12 2.88
CA TYR A 487 9.72 18.04 3.49
C TYR A 487 10.30 19.44 3.65
N ILE A 488 11.49 19.55 4.27
CA ILE A 488 12.16 20.84 4.52
C ILE A 488 12.42 21.58 3.20
N VAL A 489 12.99 20.90 2.21
CA VAL A 489 13.29 21.50 0.89
C VAL A 489 12.02 21.95 0.19
N THR A 490 10.99 21.12 0.10
CA THR A 490 9.71 21.45 -0.54
C THR A 490 9.04 22.62 0.15
N TYR A 491 9.01 22.63 1.48
CA TYR A 491 8.44 23.72 2.26
C TYR A 491 9.15 25.05 2.01
N PHE A 492 10.50 25.11 2.11
CA PHE A 492 11.24 26.33 1.88
C PHE A 492 11.16 26.80 0.43
N LEU A 493 11.18 25.89 -0.52
CA LEU A 493 11.04 26.23 -1.95
C LEU A 493 9.66 26.83 -2.22
N THR A 494 8.60 26.24 -1.69
CA THR A 494 7.23 26.76 -1.83
C THR A 494 7.08 28.09 -1.08
N GLY A 495 7.51 28.17 0.19
CA GLY A 495 7.35 29.37 1.03
C GLY A 495 8.16 30.56 0.53
N LEU A 496 9.48 30.40 0.31
CA LEU A 496 10.34 31.47 -0.20
C LEU A 496 9.96 31.85 -1.65
N GLY A 497 9.65 30.83 -2.49
CA GLY A 497 9.16 31.06 -3.85
C GLY A 497 7.90 31.93 -3.86
N THR A 498 6.93 31.63 -3.00
CA THR A 498 5.70 32.41 -2.86
C THR A 498 5.99 33.85 -2.41
N VAL A 499 6.86 34.04 -1.41
CA VAL A 499 7.25 35.38 -0.91
C VAL A 499 7.95 36.19 -2.01
N LEU A 500 8.87 35.57 -2.75
CA LEU A 500 9.56 36.25 -3.86
C LEU A 500 8.59 36.62 -5.00
N LEU A 501 7.72 35.71 -5.39
CA LEU A 501 6.71 35.96 -6.43
C LEU A 501 5.74 37.06 -6.01
N SER A 502 5.31 37.11 -4.74
CA SER A 502 4.42 38.15 -4.22
C SER A 502 5.04 39.53 -4.25
N ALA A 503 6.36 39.63 -4.24
CA ALA A 503 7.06 40.92 -4.32
C ALA A 503 7.13 41.49 -5.75
N ILE A 504 6.88 40.69 -6.79
CA ILE A 504 7.04 41.16 -8.19
C ILE A 504 6.12 42.34 -8.49
N VAL A 505 4.82 42.25 -8.14
CA VAL A 505 3.84 43.33 -8.43
C VAL A 505 4.22 44.64 -7.73
N PRO A 506 4.54 44.64 -6.40
CA PRO A 506 5.02 45.85 -5.73
C PRO A 506 6.32 46.41 -6.29
N LEU A 507 7.25 45.55 -6.73
CA LEU A 507 8.52 45.98 -7.30
C LEU A 507 8.33 46.66 -8.67
N LEU A 508 7.42 46.18 -9.50
CA LEU A 508 7.04 46.82 -10.74
C LEU A 508 6.45 48.23 -10.52
N TYR A 509 5.74 48.44 -9.41
CA TYR A 509 5.27 49.73 -9.00
C TYR A 509 6.43 50.72 -8.75
N ILE A 510 7.51 50.31 -8.10
CA ILE A 510 8.71 51.14 -7.88
C ILE A 510 9.36 51.56 -9.20
N LEU A 511 9.43 50.65 -10.16
CA LEU A 511 10.02 50.95 -11.47
C LEU A 511 9.29 52.06 -12.22
N ARG A 512 7.98 52.26 -11.97
CA ARG A 512 7.12 53.30 -12.56
C ARG A 512 7.13 54.62 -11.79
N LEU A 513 7.81 54.71 -10.61
CA LEU A 513 7.88 55.95 -9.83
C LEU A 513 8.68 57.05 -10.56
N ASN A 514 8.06 58.20 -10.73
CA ASN A 514 8.70 59.39 -11.31
C ASN A 514 9.19 60.31 -10.18
N PRO A 515 10.52 60.53 -10.02
CA PRO A 515 11.06 61.29 -8.88
C PRO A 515 10.53 62.71 -8.78
N LYS A 516 10.30 63.42 -9.91
CA LYS A 516 9.80 64.81 -9.94
C LYS A 516 8.37 64.96 -9.39
N LYS A 517 7.49 63.99 -9.61
CA LYS A 517 6.07 64.05 -9.22
C LYS A 517 5.82 63.59 -7.75
N ASN A 518 6.83 63.01 -7.10
CA ASN A 518 6.70 62.42 -5.78
C ASN A 518 7.36 63.24 -4.67
N MET A 519 7.99 64.38 -5.01
CA MET A 519 8.58 65.33 -4.06
C MET A 519 7.71 66.55 -3.81
N MET A 520 6.68 66.80 -4.64
CA MET A 520 5.62 67.75 -4.39
C MET A 520 4.46 67.02 -3.67
#